data_5063d768723299dc635b40d57bd9be87
#
_entry.id   5063d768723299dc635b40d57bd9be87
#
_cell.length_a   1.000
_cell.length_b   1.000
_cell.length_c   1.000
_cell.angle_alpha   90.00
_cell.angle_beta   90.00
_cell.angle_gamma   90.00
#
_symmetry.space_group_name_H-M   'P 1'
#
loop_
_entity.id
_entity.type
_entity.pdbx_description
1 polymer ?
#
loop_
_entity_poly.entity_id
_entity_poly.type
_entity_poly.pdbx_seq_one_letter_code
_entity_poly.pdbx_strand_id
1 'polypeptide(L)'
;MLKECLENVRKNSPLIHNITNYVTVNDCTNILLACGASPIMADDINEVEEITSICNGLNINIGTLNSRTINSMHKAGWTANRLSHAVLLDPVGVGASELRIRTAVELVKNIKFDVIRGNISEIKTLANGSGSTRGVDADIRDSITEENLTEYVKFAKQLSKNMDAIIAISGVIDIVADSKDAYVIYNGHKIMSKITGSGCMLSAFTTAYLAANKDNKLLATVAAFCAMGVAGEIAQKRMGELDGNASFRNYLIDAIYNMTGEQLEAMAKYEKR
;
A
#
# COMPACT_ATOMS: atom_id res chain seq x y z
N MET A 1 12.07 -16.35 -2.80
CA MET A 1 11.10 -15.79 -1.81
C MET A 1 10.16 -14.77 -2.45
N LEU A 2 10.66 -13.66 -3.04
CA LEU A 2 9.81 -12.65 -3.70
C LEU A 2 9.10 -13.22 -4.93
N LYS A 3 9.81 -14.04 -5.72
CA LYS A 3 9.26 -14.80 -6.86
C LYS A 3 8.00 -15.56 -6.48
N GLU A 4 8.05 -16.33 -5.41
CA GLU A 4 6.93 -17.14 -4.93
C GLU A 4 5.71 -16.25 -4.56
N CYS A 5 5.95 -15.09 -3.92
CA CYS A 5 4.87 -14.16 -3.60
C CYS A 5 4.15 -13.66 -4.86
N LEU A 6 4.90 -13.32 -5.92
CA LEU A 6 4.34 -12.91 -7.21
C LEU A 6 3.58 -14.06 -7.89
N GLU A 7 4.17 -15.26 -7.91
CA GLU A 7 3.55 -16.44 -8.52
C GLU A 7 2.25 -16.84 -7.82
N ASN A 8 2.20 -16.73 -6.49
CA ASN A 8 1.00 -16.97 -5.72
C ASN A 8 -0.14 -16.00 -6.08
N VAL A 9 0.15 -14.71 -6.34
CA VAL A 9 -0.87 -13.76 -6.81
C VAL A 9 -1.45 -14.24 -8.14
N ARG A 10 -0.62 -14.59 -9.10
CA ARG A 10 -1.06 -15.04 -10.43
C ARG A 10 -1.81 -16.36 -10.40
N LYS A 11 -1.33 -17.29 -9.56
CA LYS A 11 -1.96 -18.61 -9.39
C LYS A 11 -3.33 -18.53 -8.74
N ASN A 12 -3.46 -17.69 -7.72
CA ASN A 12 -4.67 -17.61 -6.90
C ASN A 12 -5.67 -16.59 -7.43
N SER A 13 -5.23 -15.63 -8.27
CA SER A 13 -6.04 -14.54 -8.84
C SER A 13 -7.00 -13.91 -7.81
N PRO A 14 -6.48 -13.41 -6.65
CA PRO A 14 -7.34 -12.99 -5.54
C PRO A 14 -8.26 -11.85 -5.96
N LEU A 15 -9.53 -11.92 -5.53
CA LEU A 15 -10.51 -10.86 -5.72
C LEU A 15 -10.31 -9.79 -4.63
N ILE A 16 -10.04 -8.55 -5.03
CA ILE A 16 -9.71 -7.45 -4.13
C ILE A 16 -10.80 -6.40 -4.16
N HIS A 17 -11.46 -6.22 -3.03
CA HIS A 17 -12.39 -5.13 -2.82
C HIS A 17 -11.63 -3.83 -2.57
N ASN A 18 -11.95 -2.78 -3.32
CA ASN A 18 -11.32 -1.47 -3.16
C ASN A 18 -12.38 -0.41 -2.86
N ILE A 19 -12.31 0.18 -1.66
CA ILE A 19 -12.94 1.45 -1.37
C ILE A 19 -11.82 2.48 -1.49
N THR A 20 -11.64 3.02 -2.69
CA THR A 20 -10.52 3.89 -3.04
C THR A 20 -11.01 5.26 -3.51
N ASN A 21 -10.08 6.15 -3.83
CA ASN A 21 -10.39 7.49 -4.28
C ASN A 21 -10.68 7.53 -5.79
N TYR A 22 -11.60 8.42 -6.20
CA TYR A 22 -12.03 8.51 -7.59
C TYR A 22 -10.97 9.10 -8.53
N VAL A 23 -9.90 9.71 -8.00
CA VAL A 23 -8.80 10.24 -8.82
C VAL A 23 -8.00 9.09 -9.44
N THR A 24 -7.88 7.97 -8.74
CA THR A 24 -6.98 6.86 -9.09
C THR A 24 -7.67 5.51 -9.25
N VAL A 25 -9.01 5.47 -9.18
CA VAL A 25 -9.79 4.24 -9.22
C VAL A 25 -9.49 3.38 -10.45
N ASN A 26 -9.35 4.00 -11.63
CA ASN A 26 -9.03 3.30 -12.87
C ASN A 26 -7.61 2.70 -12.84
N ASP A 27 -6.63 3.44 -12.31
CA ASP A 27 -5.25 2.97 -12.20
C ASP A 27 -5.12 1.82 -11.19
N CYS A 28 -5.84 1.88 -10.06
CA CYS A 28 -5.92 0.78 -9.10
C CYS A 28 -6.53 -0.48 -9.73
N THR A 29 -7.55 -0.33 -10.57
CA THR A 29 -8.13 -1.44 -11.33
C THR A 29 -7.10 -2.06 -12.27
N ASN A 30 -6.43 -1.24 -13.09
CA ASN A 30 -5.49 -1.74 -14.09
C ASN A 30 -4.24 -2.39 -13.49
N ILE A 31 -3.71 -1.86 -12.38
CA ILE A 31 -2.54 -2.47 -11.73
C ILE A 31 -2.88 -3.84 -11.11
N LEU A 32 -4.09 -4.01 -10.58
CA LEU A 32 -4.56 -5.29 -10.06
C LEU A 32 -4.71 -6.32 -11.19
N LEU A 33 -5.32 -5.93 -12.32
CA LEU A 33 -5.40 -6.80 -13.49
C LEU A 33 -4.01 -7.16 -14.01
N ALA A 34 -3.10 -6.20 -14.07
CA ALA A 34 -1.74 -6.43 -14.55
C ALA A 34 -0.97 -7.43 -13.68
N CYS A 35 -1.16 -7.46 -12.37
CA CYS A 35 -0.49 -8.42 -11.51
C CYS A 35 -1.16 -9.81 -11.47
N GLY A 36 -2.31 -9.98 -12.11
CA GLY A 36 -3.05 -11.24 -12.14
C GLY A 36 -4.12 -11.37 -11.04
N ALA A 37 -4.42 -10.29 -10.31
CA ALA A 37 -5.53 -10.22 -9.38
C ALA A 37 -6.82 -9.75 -10.06
N SER A 38 -7.95 -9.87 -9.38
CA SER A 38 -9.25 -9.42 -9.86
C SER A 38 -9.75 -8.25 -9.00
N PRO A 39 -9.95 -7.06 -9.55
CA PRO A 39 -10.46 -5.90 -8.80
C PRO A 39 -11.98 -5.86 -8.77
N ILE A 40 -12.54 -5.37 -7.65
CA ILE A 40 -13.91 -4.92 -7.56
C ILE A 40 -13.95 -3.58 -6.82
N MET A 41 -14.68 -2.61 -7.39
CA MET A 41 -14.87 -1.27 -6.83
C MET A 41 -16.31 -1.13 -6.38
N ALA A 42 -16.52 -1.05 -5.06
CA ALA A 42 -17.85 -0.89 -4.47
C ALA A 42 -17.74 -0.02 -3.22
N ASP A 43 -18.56 1.01 -3.10
CA ASP A 43 -18.54 1.92 -1.96
C ASP A 43 -19.94 2.29 -1.44
N ASP A 44 -21.00 1.66 -1.98
CA ASP A 44 -22.35 1.85 -1.47
C ASP A 44 -22.57 1.01 -0.19
N ILE A 45 -23.13 1.63 0.85
CA ILE A 45 -23.38 1.02 2.16
C ILE A 45 -24.30 -0.23 2.08
N ASN A 46 -25.13 -0.30 1.06
CA ASN A 46 -26.09 -1.39 0.91
C ASN A 46 -25.47 -2.66 0.31
N GLU A 47 -24.32 -2.55 -0.41
CA GLU A 47 -23.67 -3.70 -1.05
C GLU A 47 -22.29 -4.05 -0.46
N VAL A 48 -21.60 -3.12 0.22
CA VAL A 48 -20.21 -3.35 0.63
C VAL A 48 -19.99 -4.60 1.49
N GLU A 49 -20.98 -5.03 2.28
CA GLU A 49 -20.88 -6.25 3.08
C GLU A 49 -20.88 -7.50 2.19
N GLU A 50 -21.78 -7.56 1.22
CA GLU A 50 -21.89 -8.68 0.29
C GLU A 50 -20.63 -8.77 -0.57
N ILE A 51 -20.20 -7.63 -1.13
CA ILE A 51 -18.98 -7.54 -1.95
C ILE A 51 -17.74 -7.92 -1.14
N THR A 52 -17.56 -7.38 0.07
CA THR A 52 -16.43 -7.78 0.92
C THR A 52 -16.43 -9.26 1.20
N SER A 53 -17.63 -9.86 1.38
CA SER A 53 -17.76 -11.27 1.76
C SER A 53 -17.29 -12.23 0.68
N ILE A 54 -17.39 -11.89 -0.58
CA ILE A 54 -16.90 -12.71 -1.71
C ILE A 54 -15.45 -12.45 -2.09
N CYS A 55 -14.81 -11.41 -1.50
CA CYS A 55 -13.44 -11.01 -1.79
C CYS A 55 -12.41 -11.75 -0.92
N ASN A 56 -11.14 -11.64 -1.27
CA ASN A 56 -10.01 -12.21 -0.53
C ASN A 56 -9.24 -11.15 0.26
N GLY A 57 -9.39 -9.88 -0.10
CA GLY A 57 -8.75 -8.74 0.54
C GLY A 57 -9.53 -7.45 0.34
N LEU A 58 -9.29 -6.48 1.23
CA LEU A 58 -9.91 -5.16 1.24
C LEU A 58 -8.84 -4.08 1.30
N ASN A 59 -8.87 -3.17 0.33
CA ASN A 59 -8.07 -1.95 0.31
C ASN A 59 -8.95 -0.75 0.66
N ILE A 60 -8.63 -0.03 1.73
CA ILE A 60 -9.29 1.20 2.16
C ILE A 60 -8.35 2.37 1.95
N ASN A 61 -8.77 3.33 1.12
CA ASN A 61 -8.01 4.54 0.79
C ASN A 61 -8.88 5.78 1.03
N ILE A 62 -8.39 6.71 1.86
CA ILE A 62 -9.14 7.89 2.28
C ILE A 62 -8.90 9.15 1.42
N GLY A 63 -8.39 9.00 0.19
CA GLY A 63 -7.95 10.11 -0.66
C GLY A 63 -9.07 11.07 -1.08
N THR A 64 -10.32 10.61 -1.19
CA THR A 64 -11.49 11.45 -1.52
C THR A 64 -12.67 11.09 -0.62
N LEU A 65 -12.53 11.37 0.69
CA LEU A 65 -13.56 11.07 1.67
C LEU A 65 -14.86 11.82 1.42
N ASN A 66 -15.96 11.13 1.67
CA ASN A 66 -17.28 11.72 1.83
C ASN A 66 -18.07 10.93 2.90
N SER A 67 -19.17 11.50 3.40
CA SER A 67 -19.95 10.93 4.51
C SER A 67 -20.51 9.52 4.22
N ARG A 68 -20.77 9.20 2.97
CA ARG A 68 -21.28 7.87 2.57
C ARG A 68 -20.16 6.82 2.62
N THR A 69 -19.00 7.13 2.01
CA THR A 69 -17.88 6.18 1.93
C THR A 69 -17.26 5.88 3.28
N ILE A 70 -17.29 6.80 4.25
CA ILE A 70 -16.80 6.57 5.62
C ILE A 70 -17.56 5.40 6.28
N ASN A 71 -18.89 5.42 6.23
CA ASN A 71 -19.71 4.35 6.79
C ASN A 71 -19.45 3.01 6.08
N SER A 72 -19.30 3.06 4.76
CA SER A 72 -18.98 1.89 3.93
C SER A 72 -17.61 1.29 4.28
N MET A 73 -16.60 2.13 4.53
CA MET A 73 -15.27 1.69 4.98
C MET A 73 -15.35 0.93 6.30
N HIS A 74 -16.10 1.43 7.28
CA HIS A 74 -16.30 0.74 8.55
C HIS A 74 -17.01 -0.61 8.37
N LYS A 75 -18.11 -0.63 7.63
CA LYS A 75 -18.89 -1.86 7.40
C LYS A 75 -18.07 -2.91 6.65
N ALA A 76 -17.37 -2.51 5.59
CA ALA A 76 -16.48 -3.39 4.84
C ALA A 76 -15.32 -3.91 5.70
N GLY A 77 -14.70 -3.03 6.50
CA GLY A 77 -13.59 -3.41 7.39
C GLY A 77 -14.00 -4.42 8.46
N TRP A 78 -15.14 -4.24 9.12
CA TRP A 78 -15.68 -5.21 10.08
C TRP A 78 -16.00 -6.55 9.41
N THR A 79 -16.57 -6.51 8.20
CA THR A 79 -16.86 -7.73 7.45
C THR A 79 -15.59 -8.46 7.08
N ALA A 80 -14.57 -7.75 6.58
CA ALA A 80 -13.27 -8.33 6.25
C ALA A 80 -12.60 -8.96 7.48
N ASN A 81 -12.63 -8.28 8.64
CA ASN A 81 -12.06 -8.81 9.88
C ASN A 81 -12.78 -10.07 10.35
N ARG A 82 -14.11 -10.08 10.31
CA ARG A 82 -14.95 -11.25 10.68
C ARG A 82 -14.61 -12.49 9.82
N LEU A 83 -14.26 -12.26 8.55
CA LEU A 83 -13.94 -13.31 7.58
C LEU A 83 -12.43 -13.60 7.48
N SER A 84 -11.61 -12.93 8.27
CA SER A 84 -10.14 -13.05 8.24
C SER A 84 -9.54 -12.75 6.86
N HIS A 85 -10.13 -11.81 6.14
CA HIS A 85 -9.58 -11.31 4.88
C HIS A 85 -8.41 -10.36 5.15
N ALA A 86 -7.49 -10.25 4.19
CA ALA A 86 -6.42 -9.28 4.26
C ALA A 86 -6.98 -7.85 4.16
N VAL A 87 -6.53 -6.93 5.05
CA VAL A 87 -7.01 -5.54 5.08
C VAL A 87 -5.83 -4.57 5.08
N LEU A 88 -5.84 -3.63 4.14
CA LEU A 88 -4.84 -2.56 4.04
C LEU A 88 -5.51 -1.19 4.18
N LEU A 89 -4.86 -0.29 4.95
CA LEU A 89 -5.22 1.13 5.02
C LEU A 89 -4.18 1.98 4.29
N ASP A 90 -4.66 2.86 3.42
CA ASP A 90 -3.90 3.94 2.79
C ASP A 90 -4.46 5.29 3.25
N PRO A 91 -3.89 5.92 4.30
CA PRO A 91 -4.38 7.17 4.89
C PRO A 91 -3.98 8.40 4.07
N VAL A 92 -4.24 8.39 2.77
CA VAL A 92 -3.86 9.45 1.82
C VAL A 92 -4.25 10.82 2.34
N GLY A 93 -3.23 11.68 2.52
CA GLY A 93 -3.43 13.06 2.93
C GLY A 93 -4.09 13.22 4.30
N VAL A 94 -3.83 12.29 5.23
CA VAL A 94 -4.45 12.29 6.57
C VAL A 94 -4.26 13.62 7.31
N GLY A 95 -3.14 14.32 7.11
CA GLY A 95 -2.87 15.63 7.72
C GLY A 95 -3.58 16.82 7.06
N ALA A 96 -4.28 16.62 5.92
CA ALA A 96 -4.84 17.73 5.17
C ALA A 96 -6.13 18.32 5.76
N SER A 97 -6.85 17.60 6.62
CA SER A 97 -8.06 18.10 7.30
C SER A 97 -8.39 17.27 8.55
N GLU A 98 -9.14 17.90 9.47
CA GLU A 98 -9.64 17.21 10.66
C GLU A 98 -10.52 16.00 10.32
N LEU A 99 -11.32 16.08 9.27
CA LEU A 99 -12.14 14.96 8.80
C LEU A 99 -11.27 13.74 8.50
N ARG A 100 -10.16 13.93 7.79
CA ARG A 100 -9.24 12.84 7.43
C ARG A 100 -8.53 12.27 8.65
N ILE A 101 -8.04 13.13 9.56
CA ILE A 101 -7.41 12.69 10.80
C ILE A 101 -8.39 11.85 11.61
N ARG A 102 -9.59 12.40 11.89
CA ARG A 102 -10.63 11.71 12.68
C ARG A 102 -11.01 10.37 12.04
N THR A 103 -11.29 10.36 10.74
CA THR A 103 -11.67 9.13 10.03
C THR A 103 -10.56 8.08 10.09
N ALA A 104 -9.31 8.44 9.79
CA ALA A 104 -8.20 7.50 9.85
C ALA A 104 -8.01 6.92 11.26
N VAL A 105 -8.09 7.77 12.30
CA VAL A 105 -8.00 7.34 13.71
C VAL A 105 -9.16 6.42 14.10
N GLU A 106 -10.38 6.73 13.68
CA GLU A 106 -11.55 5.89 13.93
C GLU A 106 -11.43 4.53 13.22
N LEU A 107 -10.94 4.52 11.97
CA LEU A 107 -10.71 3.28 11.23
C LEU A 107 -9.70 2.38 11.96
N VAL A 108 -8.53 2.89 12.35
CA VAL A 108 -7.52 2.07 13.05
C VAL A 108 -7.92 1.64 14.46
N LYS A 109 -8.86 2.33 15.10
CA LYS A 109 -9.41 1.92 16.40
C LYS A 109 -10.42 0.78 16.27
N ASN A 110 -11.15 0.73 15.16
CA ASN A 110 -12.31 -0.15 15.01
C ASN A 110 -12.07 -1.32 14.06
N ILE A 111 -11.03 -1.27 13.23
CA ILE A 111 -10.71 -2.28 12.22
C ILE A 111 -9.27 -2.73 12.45
N LYS A 112 -9.05 -4.04 12.45
CA LYS A 112 -7.71 -4.62 12.43
C LYS A 112 -7.18 -4.60 11.01
N PHE A 113 -6.11 -3.84 10.79
CA PHE A 113 -5.39 -3.79 9.53
C PHE A 113 -4.17 -4.73 9.56
N ASP A 114 -3.92 -5.43 8.47
CA ASP A 114 -2.68 -6.19 8.30
C ASP A 114 -1.52 -5.27 7.92
N VAL A 115 -1.80 -4.26 7.10
CA VAL A 115 -0.83 -3.26 6.67
C VAL A 115 -1.44 -1.86 6.75
N ILE A 116 -0.67 -0.91 7.26
CA ILE A 116 -0.93 0.52 7.14
C ILE A 116 0.19 1.09 6.28
N ARG A 117 -0.16 1.64 5.09
CA ARG A 117 0.79 2.14 4.12
C ARG A 117 0.59 3.62 3.87
N GLY A 118 1.66 4.40 3.97
CA GLY A 118 1.63 5.84 3.66
C GLY A 118 3.04 6.38 3.39
N ASN A 119 3.16 7.64 3.03
CA ASN A 119 4.45 8.33 3.10
C ASN A 119 4.78 8.66 4.57
N ILE A 120 6.01 9.08 4.85
CA ILE A 120 6.44 9.33 6.24
C ILE A 120 5.58 10.38 6.95
N SER A 121 5.13 11.43 6.26
CA SER A 121 4.26 12.46 6.84
C SER A 121 2.88 11.91 7.21
N GLU A 122 2.30 11.08 6.36
CA GLU A 122 1.01 10.42 6.61
C GLU A 122 1.10 9.47 7.80
N ILE A 123 2.15 8.66 7.86
CA ILE A 123 2.37 7.71 8.96
C ILE A 123 2.62 8.42 10.28
N LYS A 124 3.44 9.49 10.32
CA LYS A 124 3.65 10.31 11.52
C LYS A 124 2.35 10.97 12.00
N THR A 125 1.58 11.56 11.07
CA THR A 125 0.30 12.20 11.39
C THR A 125 -0.70 11.21 11.98
N LEU A 126 -0.83 10.02 11.39
CA LEU A 126 -1.70 8.97 11.91
C LEU A 126 -1.25 8.49 13.29
N ALA A 127 0.05 8.29 13.48
CA ALA A 127 0.64 7.88 14.76
C ALA A 127 0.34 8.89 15.88
N ASN A 128 0.50 10.19 15.62
CA ASN A 128 0.21 11.26 16.56
C ASN A 128 -1.30 11.36 16.86
N GLY A 129 -2.14 11.30 15.83
CA GLY A 129 -3.60 11.37 15.98
C GLY A 129 -4.19 10.19 16.73
N SER A 130 -3.61 9.01 16.62
CA SER A 130 -4.04 7.79 17.35
C SER A 130 -3.51 7.72 18.79
N GLY A 131 -2.61 8.63 19.20
CA GLY A 131 -1.91 8.57 20.49
C GLY A 131 -0.87 7.45 20.58
N SER A 132 -0.53 6.84 19.45
CA SER A 132 0.39 5.70 19.38
C SER A 132 1.86 6.07 19.55
N THR A 133 2.20 7.37 19.50
CA THR A 133 3.55 7.88 19.78
C THR A 133 3.49 9.11 20.67
N ARG A 134 4.38 9.16 21.69
CA ARG A 134 4.66 10.38 22.45
C ARG A 134 6.01 10.92 21.98
N GLY A 135 6.04 12.16 21.46
CA GLY A 135 7.29 12.91 21.28
C GLY A 135 8.02 12.73 19.95
N VAL A 136 7.34 12.30 18.88
CA VAL A 136 7.91 12.41 17.53
C VAL A 136 7.44 13.74 16.94
N ASP A 137 8.34 14.73 16.90
CA ASP A 137 8.08 16.00 16.23
C ASP A 137 7.79 15.73 14.74
N ALA A 138 6.57 16.08 14.31
CA ALA A 138 6.16 15.95 12.94
C ALA A 138 6.68 17.13 12.12
N ASP A 139 7.94 17.11 11.73
CA ASP A 139 8.36 17.96 10.62
C ASP A 139 7.89 17.31 9.31
N ILE A 140 6.90 17.96 8.68
CA ILE A 140 6.21 17.48 7.46
C ILE A 140 7.19 17.34 6.27
N ARG A 141 8.43 17.81 6.40
CA ARG A 141 9.46 17.86 5.33
C ARG A 141 10.46 16.71 5.38
N ASP A 142 10.35 15.80 6.34
CA ASP A 142 11.33 14.74 6.49
C ASP A 142 11.23 13.70 5.37
N SER A 143 12.25 13.63 4.54
CA SER A 143 12.48 12.47 3.67
C SER A 143 13.35 11.45 4.40
N ILE A 144 13.10 10.16 4.15
CA ILE A 144 13.98 9.09 4.63
C ILE A 144 15.25 9.11 3.79
N THR A 145 16.39 9.24 4.46
CA THR A 145 17.74 9.23 3.89
C THR A 145 18.59 8.19 4.61
N GLU A 146 19.76 7.86 4.07
CA GLU A 146 20.68 6.93 4.75
C GLU A 146 21.09 7.41 6.17
N GLU A 147 21.15 8.73 6.38
CA GLU A 147 21.56 9.32 7.66
C GLU A 147 20.53 9.09 8.77
N ASN A 148 19.23 9.13 8.44
CA ASN A 148 18.14 8.97 9.42
C ASN A 148 17.43 7.60 9.34
N LEU A 149 17.86 6.72 8.44
CA LEU A 149 17.25 5.43 8.19
C LEU A 149 17.07 4.58 9.46
N THR A 150 18.10 4.50 10.29
CA THR A 150 18.07 3.72 11.52
C THR A 150 16.97 4.19 12.48
N GLU A 151 16.73 5.50 12.56
CA GLU A 151 15.69 6.09 13.38
C GLU A 151 14.31 5.72 12.86
N TYR A 152 14.10 5.86 11.55
CA TYR A 152 12.80 5.52 10.94
C TYR A 152 12.49 4.01 10.95
N VAL A 153 13.51 3.16 10.86
CA VAL A 153 13.34 1.71 11.07
C VAL A 153 12.85 1.42 12.50
N LYS A 154 13.47 2.03 13.51
CA LYS A 154 13.02 1.89 14.92
C LYS A 154 11.60 2.42 15.11
N PHE A 155 11.30 3.60 14.53
CA PHE A 155 9.97 4.19 14.56
C PHE A 155 8.92 3.26 13.95
N ALA A 156 9.17 2.71 12.74
CA ALA A 156 8.25 1.81 12.06
C ALA A 156 7.99 0.52 12.87
N LYS A 157 9.04 -0.10 13.45
CA LYS A 157 8.90 -1.28 14.33
C LYS A 157 8.08 -0.98 15.59
N GLN A 158 8.35 0.15 16.25
CA GLN A 158 7.60 0.55 17.44
C GLN A 158 6.13 0.84 17.12
N LEU A 159 5.88 1.53 16.01
CA LEU A 159 4.52 1.83 15.56
C LEU A 159 3.76 0.56 15.17
N SER A 160 4.43 -0.37 14.48
CA SER A 160 3.88 -1.68 14.16
C SER A 160 3.45 -2.44 15.42
N LYS A 161 4.29 -2.42 16.46
CA LYS A 161 3.95 -3.02 17.75
C LYS A 161 2.73 -2.39 18.40
N ASN A 162 2.61 -1.05 18.32
CA ASN A 162 1.52 -0.31 18.95
C ASN A 162 0.19 -0.48 18.21
N MET A 163 0.23 -0.64 16.88
CA MET A 163 -0.96 -0.77 16.02
C MET A 163 -1.32 -2.22 15.68
N ASP A 164 -0.49 -3.20 16.07
CA ASP A 164 -0.63 -4.62 15.67
C ASP A 164 -0.81 -4.78 14.15
N ALA A 165 -0.03 -4.02 13.37
CA ALA A 165 -0.08 -3.98 11.91
C ALA A 165 1.33 -3.81 11.33
N ILE A 166 1.57 -4.31 10.14
CA ILE A 166 2.78 -3.99 9.36
C ILE A 166 2.71 -2.52 8.97
N ILE A 167 3.78 -1.79 9.21
CA ILE A 167 3.93 -0.39 8.79
C ILE A 167 4.77 -0.35 7.52
N ALA A 168 4.20 0.19 6.46
CA ALA A 168 4.85 0.30 5.16
C ALA A 168 4.98 1.79 4.77
N ILE A 169 6.18 2.32 4.87
CA ILE A 169 6.48 3.73 4.59
C ILE A 169 7.08 3.82 3.20
N SER A 170 6.44 4.55 2.30
CA SER A 170 6.95 4.79 0.95
C SER A 170 7.63 6.14 0.82
N GLY A 171 8.76 6.17 0.08
CA GLY A 171 9.57 7.36 -0.12
C GLY A 171 10.62 7.19 -1.21
N VAL A 172 11.76 7.84 -1.04
CA VAL A 172 12.97 7.58 -1.87
C VAL A 172 13.59 6.26 -1.44
N ILE A 173 13.56 5.98 -0.14
CA ILE A 173 13.88 4.69 0.47
C ILE A 173 12.58 4.24 1.14
N ASP A 174 12.13 3.03 0.82
CA ASP A 174 10.93 2.47 1.42
C ASP A 174 11.30 1.64 2.66
N ILE A 175 10.42 1.63 3.68
CA ILE A 175 10.56 0.80 4.88
C ILE A 175 9.30 -0.03 5.05
N VAL A 176 9.46 -1.35 5.19
CA VAL A 176 8.37 -2.27 5.54
C VAL A 176 8.75 -2.99 6.83
N ALA A 177 7.99 -2.80 7.89
CA ALA A 177 8.34 -3.32 9.21
C ALA A 177 7.15 -3.94 9.94
N ASP A 178 7.38 -5.08 10.60
CA ASP A 178 6.58 -5.54 11.72
C ASP A 178 7.25 -5.17 13.05
N SER A 179 6.77 -5.67 14.17
CA SER A 179 7.31 -5.37 15.49
C SER A 179 8.72 -5.94 15.75
N LYS A 180 9.19 -6.88 14.91
CA LYS A 180 10.45 -7.61 15.07
C LYS A 180 11.44 -7.29 13.96
N ASP A 181 10.99 -7.40 12.74
CA ASP A 181 11.80 -7.32 11.54
C ASP A 181 11.42 -6.08 10.70
N ALA A 182 12.41 -5.52 10.02
CA ALA A 182 12.19 -4.50 9.02
C ALA A 182 12.97 -4.81 7.75
N TYR A 183 12.43 -4.37 6.64
CA TYR A 183 13.09 -4.40 5.34
C TYR A 183 13.16 -2.98 4.78
N VAL A 184 14.32 -2.65 4.25
CA VAL A 184 14.58 -1.40 3.55
C VAL A 184 14.69 -1.70 2.07
N ILE A 185 14.01 -0.93 1.23
CA ILE A 185 13.89 -1.20 -0.21
C ILE A 185 14.37 0.05 -0.96
N TYR A 186 15.24 -0.17 -1.92
CA TYR A 186 15.92 0.89 -2.71
C TYR A 186 15.47 0.93 -4.17
N ASN A 187 14.53 0.07 -4.56
CA ASN A 187 13.98 0.09 -5.91
C ASN A 187 13.05 1.27 -6.12
N GLY A 188 13.02 1.77 -7.33
CA GLY A 188 12.14 2.84 -7.76
C GLY A 188 12.88 3.91 -8.56
N HIS A 189 12.12 4.88 -9.06
CA HIS A 189 12.67 6.00 -9.80
C HIS A 189 11.88 7.29 -9.51
N LYS A 190 12.57 8.43 -9.48
CA LYS A 190 11.97 9.74 -9.15
C LYS A 190 10.76 10.13 -10.02
N ILE A 191 10.68 9.63 -11.25
CA ILE A 191 9.55 9.90 -12.15
C ILE A 191 8.22 9.31 -11.63
N MET A 192 8.26 8.30 -10.75
CA MET A 192 7.06 7.75 -10.12
C MET A 192 6.26 8.81 -9.34
N SER A 193 6.93 9.85 -8.84
CA SER A 193 6.26 11.00 -8.20
C SER A 193 5.60 11.99 -9.18
N LYS A 194 5.80 11.81 -10.49
CA LYS A 194 5.22 12.68 -11.54
C LYS A 194 3.94 12.13 -12.15
N ILE A 195 3.50 10.95 -11.70
CA ILE A 195 2.18 10.41 -12.02
C ILE A 195 1.32 10.43 -10.77
N THR A 196 0.04 10.78 -10.93
CA THR A 196 -0.89 10.66 -9.81
C THR A 196 -1.19 9.19 -9.55
N GLY A 197 -1.38 8.82 -8.30
CA GLY A 197 -1.87 7.51 -7.93
C GLY A 197 -0.84 6.39 -7.84
N SER A 198 0.46 6.62 -8.07
CA SER A 198 1.48 5.59 -7.89
C SER A 198 1.42 4.94 -6.50
N GLY A 199 1.19 5.75 -5.47
CA GLY A 199 0.96 5.26 -4.10
C GLY A 199 -0.34 4.47 -3.96
N CYS A 200 -1.45 4.97 -4.48
CA CYS A 200 -2.74 4.28 -4.41
C CYS A 200 -2.71 2.94 -5.18
N MET A 201 -2.03 2.90 -6.33
CA MET A 201 -1.74 1.65 -7.06
C MET A 201 -0.94 0.68 -6.19
N LEU A 202 0.12 1.15 -5.50
CA LEU A 202 0.93 0.33 -4.61
C LEU A 202 0.09 -0.27 -3.47
N SER A 203 -0.85 0.50 -2.89
CA SER A 203 -1.74 0.01 -1.83
C SER A 203 -2.68 -1.09 -2.33
N ALA A 204 -3.37 -0.89 -3.45
CA ALA A 204 -4.22 -1.91 -4.06
C ALA A 204 -3.42 -3.16 -4.44
N PHE A 205 -2.26 -2.99 -5.05
CA PHE A 205 -1.31 -4.03 -5.43
C PHE A 205 -0.80 -4.83 -4.23
N THR A 206 -0.41 -4.15 -3.14
CA THR A 206 0.02 -4.79 -1.90
C THR A 206 -1.10 -5.64 -1.29
N THR A 207 -2.35 -5.18 -1.36
CA THR A 207 -3.50 -5.95 -0.87
C THR A 207 -3.66 -7.28 -1.61
N ALA A 208 -3.39 -7.32 -2.93
CA ALA A 208 -3.40 -8.56 -3.70
C ALA A 208 -2.30 -9.54 -3.24
N TYR A 209 -1.09 -9.02 -2.97
CA TYR A 209 -0.01 -9.84 -2.43
C TYR A 209 -0.33 -10.40 -1.04
N LEU A 210 -0.92 -9.60 -0.16
CA LEU A 210 -1.36 -10.04 1.17
C LEU A 210 -2.42 -11.16 1.08
N ALA A 211 -3.42 -10.98 0.21
CA ALA A 211 -4.50 -11.93 0.03
C ALA A 211 -4.02 -13.29 -0.50
N ALA A 212 -2.99 -13.27 -1.36
CA ALA A 212 -2.41 -14.47 -1.96
C ALA A 212 -1.34 -15.15 -1.10
N ASN A 213 -0.79 -14.46 -0.06
CA ASN A 213 0.35 -14.93 0.75
C ASN A 213 0.06 -14.77 2.25
N LYS A 214 -1.03 -15.37 2.73
CA LYS A 214 -1.57 -15.18 4.08
C LYS A 214 -0.60 -15.57 5.21
N ASP A 215 0.27 -16.55 4.94
CA ASP A 215 1.19 -17.12 5.94
C ASP A 215 2.41 -16.22 6.23
N ASN A 216 2.75 -15.31 5.30
CA ASN A 216 3.89 -14.40 5.46
C ASN A 216 3.58 -13.01 4.89
N LYS A 217 2.73 -12.26 5.58
CA LYS A 217 2.27 -10.93 5.18
C LYS A 217 3.39 -9.90 5.10
N LEU A 218 4.41 -10.01 5.96
CA LEU A 218 5.58 -9.12 5.92
C LEU A 218 6.35 -9.29 4.61
N LEU A 219 6.69 -10.52 4.24
CA LEU A 219 7.38 -10.80 2.98
C LEU A 219 6.53 -10.47 1.76
N ALA A 220 5.22 -10.71 1.82
CA ALA A 220 4.28 -10.33 0.77
C ALA A 220 4.28 -8.81 0.53
N THR A 221 4.30 -8.01 1.61
CA THR A 221 4.40 -6.55 1.52
C THR A 221 5.74 -6.12 0.92
N VAL A 222 6.85 -6.72 1.35
CA VAL A 222 8.19 -6.46 0.78
C VAL A 222 8.22 -6.79 -0.71
N ALA A 223 7.66 -7.94 -1.11
CA ALA A 223 7.61 -8.36 -2.51
C ALA A 223 6.81 -7.38 -3.38
N ALA A 224 5.67 -6.88 -2.89
CA ALA A 224 4.88 -5.87 -3.58
C ALA A 224 5.65 -4.55 -3.77
N PHE A 225 6.33 -4.08 -2.74
CA PHE A 225 7.13 -2.85 -2.82
C PHE A 225 8.31 -3.01 -3.79
N CYS A 226 9.06 -4.12 -3.70
CA CYS A 226 10.13 -4.42 -4.66
C CYS A 226 9.60 -4.50 -6.08
N ALA A 227 8.49 -5.20 -6.32
CA ALA A 227 7.91 -5.35 -7.65
C ALA A 227 7.48 -4.01 -8.25
N MET A 228 6.83 -3.14 -7.46
CA MET A 228 6.44 -1.81 -7.90
C MET A 228 7.66 -0.93 -8.22
N GLY A 229 8.69 -0.97 -7.38
CA GLY A 229 9.92 -0.22 -7.60
C GLY A 229 10.70 -0.71 -8.82
N VAL A 230 10.84 -2.03 -8.99
CA VAL A 230 11.45 -2.65 -10.19
C VAL A 230 10.67 -2.28 -11.45
N ALA A 231 9.33 -2.31 -11.41
CA ALA A 231 8.49 -1.89 -12.52
C ALA A 231 8.71 -0.41 -12.87
N GLY A 232 8.88 0.46 -11.87
CA GLY A 232 9.22 1.87 -12.07
C GLY A 232 10.57 2.06 -12.76
N GLU A 233 11.59 1.27 -12.40
CA GLU A 233 12.90 1.29 -13.05
C GLU A 233 12.83 0.80 -14.51
N ILE A 234 12.06 -0.27 -14.77
CA ILE A 234 11.84 -0.82 -16.12
C ILE A 234 11.08 0.19 -16.99
N ALA A 235 10.00 0.77 -16.46
CA ALA A 235 9.21 1.76 -17.16
C ALA A 235 10.05 2.98 -17.56
N GLN A 236 10.90 3.47 -16.65
CA GLN A 236 11.79 4.59 -16.94
C GLN A 236 12.81 4.26 -18.04
N LYS A 237 13.40 3.06 -18.03
CA LYS A 237 14.35 2.63 -19.08
C LYS A 237 13.70 2.49 -20.46
N ARG A 238 12.38 2.24 -20.51
CA ARG A 238 11.62 2.14 -21.76
C ARG A 238 11.32 3.51 -22.40
N MET A 239 11.37 4.59 -21.60
CA MET A 239 11.03 5.93 -22.08
C MET A 239 11.98 6.42 -23.17
N GLY A 240 11.40 6.91 -24.27
CA GLY A 240 12.09 7.64 -25.33
C GLY A 240 12.02 9.16 -25.10
N GLU A 241 12.62 9.91 -26.03
CA GLU A 241 12.77 11.39 -25.95
C GLU A 241 11.42 12.12 -25.88
N LEU A 242 10.39 11.61 -26.56
CA LEU A 242 9.04 12.22 -26.62
C LEU A 242 8.08 11.69 -25.57
N ASP A 243 8.49 10.76 -24.70
CA ASP A 243 7.65 10.19 -23.66
C ASP A 243 7.53 11.09 -22.45
N GLY A 244 6.33 11.27 -21.96
CA GLY A 244 6.02 12.00 -20.75
C GLY A 244 5.48 11.10 -19.63
N ASN A 245 4.89 11.74 -18.63
CA ASN A 245 4.31 11.04 -17.48
C ASN A 245 3.16 10.07 -17.85
N ALA A 246 2.40 10.36 -18.90
CA ALA A 246 1.33 9.47 -19.36
C ALA A 246 1.90 8.15 -19.92
N SER A 247 2.93 8.23 -20.78
CA SER A 247 3.63 7.04 -21.29
C SER A 247 4.25 6.26 -20.13
N PHE A 248 4.92 6.95 -19.20
CA PHE A 248 5.51 6.31 -18.01
C PHE A 248 4.48 5.52 -17.21
N ARG A 249 3.27 6.09 -16.95
CA ARG A 249 2.20 5.37 -16.25
C ARG A 249 1.82 4.07 -16.96
N ASN A 250 1.66 4.14 -18.28
CA ASN A 250 1.33 2.94 -19.06
C ASN A 250 2.45 1.91 -19.02
N TYR A 251 3.71 2.36 -19.15
CA TYR A 251 4.89 1.48 -19.08
C TYR A 251 5.07 0.84 -17.69
N LEU A 252 4.67 1.53 -16.62
CA LEU A 252 4.67 0.96 -15.26
C LEU A 252 3.69 -0.21 -15.16
N ILE A 253 2.47 -0.05 -15.67
CA ILE A 253 1.44 -1.10 -15.68
C ILE A 253 1.87 -2.27 -16.56
N ASP A 254 2.41 -1.99 -17.77
CA ASP A 254 2.98 -3.00 -18.66
C ASP A 254 4.13 -3.78 -17.99
N ALA A 255 4.99 -3.07 -17.24
CA ALA A 255 6.12 -3.70 -16.55
C ALA A 255 5.64 -4.68 -15.46
N ILE A 256 4.59 -4.35 -14.71
CA ILE A 256 3.95 -5.28 -13.77
C ILE A 256 3.35 -6.48 -14.49
N TYR A 257 2.65 -6.27 -15.60
CA TYR A 257 2.04 -7.36 -16.38
C TYR A 257 3.07 -8.35 -16.89
N ASN A 258 4.21 -7.88 -17.40
CA ASN A 258 5.26 -8.70 -18.01
C ASN A 258 6.31 -9.20 -16.99
N MET A 259 6.28 -8.75 -15.74
CA MET A 259 7.29 -9.11 -14.73
C MET A 259 7.30 -10.62 -14.47
N THR A 260 8.46 -11.26 -14.56
CA THR A 260 8.63 -12.66 -14.12
C THR A 260 9.17 -12.71 -12.69
N GLY A 261 8.97 -13.85 -12.03
CA GLY A 261 9.52 -14.06 -10.69
C GLY A 261 11.04 -14.00 -10.67
N GLU A 262 11.70 -14.52 -11.72
CA GLU A 262 13.15 -14.45 -11.90
C GLU A 262 13.63 -13.00 -12.06
N GLN A 263 12.91 -12.21 -12.84
CA GLN A 263 13.24 -10.80 -13.03
C GLN A 263 13.09 -10.01 -11.72
N LEU A 264 12.03 -10.27 -10.95
CA LEU A 264 11.84 -9.66 -9.63
C LEU A 264 12.99 -10.01 -8.68
N GLU A 265 13.34 -11.30 -8.55
CA GLU A 265 14.44 -11.73 -7.66
C GLU A 265 15.79 -11.14 -8.08
N ALA A 266 16.06 -11.02 -9.38
CA ALA A 266 17.34 -10.50 -9.90
C ALA A 266 17.48 -8.97 -9.74
N MET A 267 16.36 -8.22 -9.78
CA MET A 267 16.37 -6.75 -9.78
C MET A 267 16.01 -6.14 -8.44
N ALA A 268 15.45 -6.90 -7.51
CA ALA A 268 15.09 -6.40 -6.19
C ALA A 268 16.33 -5.97 -5.39
N LYS A 269 16.27 -4.76 -4.85
CA LYS A 269 17.30 -4.14 -4.02
C LYS A 269 16.72 -3.89 -2.64
N TYR A 270 16.91 -4.82 -1.73
CA TYR A 270 16.40 -4.71 -0.37
C TYR A 270 17.35 -5.35 0.63
N GLU A 271 17.25 -4.93 1.88
CA GLU A 271 18.00 -5.50 3.00
C GLU A 271 17.13 -5.66 4.23
N LYS A 272 17.42 -6.64 5.05
CA LYS A 272 16.79 -6.85 6.36
C LYS A 272 17.55 -6.07 7.43
N ARG A 273 16.81 -5.36 8.31
CA ARG A 273 17.33 -4.55 9.42
C ARG A 273 16.78 -5.02 10.78
#